data_9929cbbc466c5b819aa6a8af7d224575
#
_entry.id   9929cbbc466c5b819aa6a8af7d224575
#
_cell.length_a   1.000
_cell.length_b   1.000
_cell.length_c   1.000
_cell.angle_alpha   90.00
_cell.angle_beta   90.00
_cell.angle_gamma   90.00
#
_symmetry.space_group_name_H-M   'P 1'
#
loop_
_entity.id
_entity.type
_entity.pdbx_description
1 polymer ?
#
loop_
_entity_poly.entity_id
_entity_poly.type
_entity_poly.pdbx_seq_one_letter_code
_entity_poly.pdbx_strand_id
1 'polypeptide(L)'
;LLRSNAKKEDDIWVTGELGLAALGLAKLQKKIQLPQGLSKKAIGALEKPMLQSSIIEIMAKLSHSAIDISDGLIADLSHILEASKVGADISLKDVPVTPWLKKNKLIDIGLSGGDDYQLLFTAPKKNRNKINLVSKMPSIKITRIGSIKKGKSLNISDHKGMLYKLKKKGYDHFETK
;
A
#
# COMPACT_ATOMS: atom_id res chain seq x y z
N LEU A 1 -1.58 5.04 -17.16
CA LEU A 1 -2.42 4.15 -16.33
C LEU A 1 -3.59 4.92 -15.74
N LEU A 2 -4.75 4.29 -15.68
CA LEU A 2 -5.97 4.83 -15.09
C LEU A 2 -6.32 4.06 -13.82
N ARG A 3 -7.10 4.68 -12.93
CA ARG A 3 -7.68 4.00 -11.75
C ARG A 3 -8.76 2.98 -12.13
N SER A 4 -9.42 3.15 -13.29
CA SER A 4 -10.68 2.49 -13.71
C SER A 4 -10.49 1.26 -14.60
N ASN A 5 -9.35 0.58 -14.56
CA ASN A 5 -9.09 -0.54 -15.47
C ASN A 5 -8.66 -1.84 -14.77
N ALA A 6 -8.85 -1.92 -13.45
CA ALA A 6 -8.59 -3.16 -12.71
C ALA A 6 -9.56 -4.27 -13.17
N LYS A 7 -9.06 -5.48 -13.37
CA LYS A 7 -9.83 -6.62 -13.87
C LYS A 7 -9.90 -7.73 -12.83
N LYS A 8 -11.00 -8.47 -12.83
CA LYS A 8 -11.13 -9.68 -12.01
C LYS A 8 -9.92 -10.58 -12.23
N GLU A 9 -9.42 -11.15 -11.14
CA GLU A 9 -8.23 -12.01 -11.05
C GLU A 9 -6.88 -11.32 -11.23
N ASP A 10 -6.86 -9.99 -11.43
CA ASP A 10 -5.60 -9.25 -11.30
C ASP A 10 -5.00 -9.44 -9.91
N ASP A 11 -3.68 -9.52 -9.85
CA ASP A 11 -2.95 -9.36 -8.59
C ASP A 11 -2.88 -7.90 -8.21
N ILE A 12 -2.87 -7.63 -6.90
CA ILE A 12 -2.67 -6.31 -6.31
C ILE A 12 -1.24 -6.23 -5.80
N TRP A 13 -0.54 -5.18 -6.19
CA TRP A 13 0.86 -4.96 -5.89
C TRP A 13 1.10 -3.57 -5.32
N VAL A 14 2.09 -3.47 -4.42
CA VAL A 14 2.57 -2.19 -3.89
C VAL A 14 4.09 -2.11 -3.98
N THR A 15 4.61 -0.89 -4.18
CA THR A 15 6.05 -0.63 -4.09
C THR A 15 6.45 -0.27 -2.66
N GLY A 16 7.74 -0.38 -2.36
CA GLY A 16 8.35 0.13 -1.13
C GLY A 16 7.85 -0.49 0.16
N GLU A 17 7.79 0.32 1.19
CA GLU A 17 7.35 -0.02 2.55
C GLU A 17 6.33 1.01 3.02
N LEU A 18 5.21 0.55 3.58
CA LEU A 18 4.08 1.39 3.93
C LEU A 18 4.08 1.79 5.41
N GLY A 19 3.51 2.96 5.68
CA GLY A 19 3.33 3.52 7.02
C GLY A 19 4.57 4.23 7.58
N LEU A 20 5.65 4.37 6.80
CA LEU A 20 6.85 5.06 7.25
C LEU A 20 6.61 6.56 7.43
N ALA A 21 5.95 7.21 6.49
CA ALA A 21 5.66 8.65 6.58
C ALA A 21 4.75 8.95 7.77
N ALA A 22 3.69 8.17 7.96
CA ALA A 22 2.79 8.31 9.11
C ALA A 22 3.52 8.08 10.46
N LEU A 23 4.48 7.14 10.54
CA LEU A 23 5.35 6.97 11.70
C LEU A 23 6.24 8.21 11.93
N GLY A 24 6.80 8.78 10.87
CA GLY A 24 7.59 9.99 10.91
C GLY A 24 6.80 11.17 11.49
N LEU A 25 5.59 11.37 10.98
CA LEU A 25 4.67 12.40 11.49
C LEU A 25 4.32 12.16 12.97
N ALA A 26 3.95 10.96 13.36
CA ALA A 26 3.63 10.62 14.75
C ALA A 26 4.82 10.84 15.68
N LYS A 27 6.05 10.57 15.21
CA LYS A 27 7.30 10.85 15.97
C LYS A 27 7.53 12.34 16.14
N LEU A 28 7.41 13.15 15.09
CA LEU A 28 7.56 14.60 15.14
C LEU A 28 6.51 15.24 16.05
N GLN A 29 5.28 14.73 16.04
CA GLN A 29 4.20 15.12 16.94
C GLN A 29 4.36 14.60 18.38
N LYS A 30 5.46 13.92 18.71
CA LYS A 30 5.74 13.31 20.03
C LYS A 30 4.69 12.28 20.50
N LYS A 31 3.87 11.76 19.58
CA LYS A 31 2.82 10.76 19.88
C LYS A 31 3.37 9.35 20.06
N ILE A 32 4.60 9.10 19.57
CA ILE A 32 5.21 7.78 19.57
C ILE A 32 6.73 7.87 19.79
N GLN A 33 7.30 6.87 20.45
CA GLN A 33 8.75 6.70 20.56
C GLN A 33 9.21 5.63 19.59
N LEU A 34 10.23 5.94 18.80
CA LEU A 34 10.82 5.03 17.82
C LEU A 34 12.30 4.80 18.13
N PRO A 35 12.84 3.60 17.86
CA PRO A 35 14.29 3.39 17.85
C PRO A 35 14.98 4.39 16.91
N GLN A 36 16.19 4.84 17.26
CA GLN A 36 16.88 5.91 16.53
C GLN A 36 16.99 5.68 15.02
N GLY A 37 17.39 4.48 14.60
CA GLY A 37 17.49 4.13 13.17
C GLY A 37 16.15 4.18 12.44
N LEU A 38 15.06 3.68 13.08
CA LEU A 38 13.72 3.74 12.51
C LEU A 38 13.19 5.18 12.50
N SER A 39 13.47 5.96 13.54
CA SER A 39 13.09 7.37 13.62
C SER A 39 13.66 8.17 12.44
N LYS A 40 14.97 8.01 12.15
CA LYS A 40 15.62 8.68 11.01
C LYS A 40 15.01 8.25 9.68
N LYS A 41 14.75 6.94 9.49
CA LYS A 41 14.14 6.39 8.29
C LYS A 41 12.71 6.92 8.09
N ALA A 42 11.90 6.94 9.16
CA ALA A 42 10.51 7.37 9.13
C ALA A 42 10.37 8.89 8.85
N ILE A 43 11.17 9.72 9.52
CA ILE A 43 11.20 11.17 9.27
C ILE A 43 11.68 11.43 7.84
N GLY A 44 12.72 10.75 7.38
CA GLY A 44 13.21 10.89 6.01
C GLY A 44 12.16 10.50 4.96
N ALA A 45 11.33 9.48 5.22
CA ALA A 45 10.26 9.08 4.31
C ALA A 45 9.15 10.14 4.23
N LEU A 46 8.85 10.83 5.35
CA LEU A 46 7.88 11.94 5.37
C LEU A 46 8.40 13.19 4.66
N GLU A 47 9.65 13.58 4.94
CA GLU A 47 10.21 14.85 4.43
C GLU A 47 10.67 14.75 2.97
N LYS A 48 11.11 13.57 2.55
CA LYS A 48 11.66 13.29 1.21
C LYS A 48 11.15 11.96 0.68
N PRO A 49 9.86 11.89 0.29
CA PRO A 49 9.28 10.64 -0.23
C PRO A 49 10.02 10.21 -1.51
N MET A 50 10.33 8.92 -1.59
CA MET A 50 11.01 8.35 -2.75
C MET A 50 9.97 8.00 -3.81
N LEU A 51 9.86 8.85 -4.84
CA LEU A 51 9.00 8.59 -5.97
C LEU A 51 9.55 7.44 -6.82
N GLN A 52 8.70 6.49 -7.19
CA GLN A 52 9.06 5.31 -7.97
C GLN A 52 9.07 5.59 -9.50
N SER A 53 9.57 6.76 -9.91
CA SER A 53 9.54 7.22 -11.31
C SER A 53 10.24 6.27 -12.27
N SER A 54 11.35 5.65 -11.84
CA SER A 54 12.15 4.73 -12.65
C SER A 54 11.41 3.48 -13.15
N ILE A 55 10.31 3.10 -12.50
CA ILE A 55 9.52 1.92 -12.88
C ILE A 55 8.18 2.25 -13.52
N ILE A 56 7.78 3.52 -13.57
CA ILE A 56 6.45 3.92 -14.07
C ILE A 56 6.21 3.43 -15.48
N GLU A 57 7.17 3.59 -16.39
CA GLU A 57 7.03 3.16 -17.78
C GLU A 57 6.91 1.62 -17.90
N ILE A 58 7.67 0.89 -17.08
CA ILE A 58 7.63 -0.58 -17.06
C ILE A 58 6.26 -1.02 -16.53
N MET A 59 5.82 -0.44 -15.43
CA MET A 59 4.53 -0.79 -14.82
C MET A 59 3.38 -0.39 -15.72
N ALA A 60 3.47 0.71 -16.47
CA ALA A 60 2.46 1.09 -17.45
C ALA A 60 2.18 0.01 -18.51
N LYS A 61 3.21 -0.75 -18.89
CA LYS A 61 3.09 -1.86 -19.85
C LYS A 61 2.62 -3.17 -19.21
N LEU A 62 2.81 -3.34 -17.91
CA LEU A 62 2.51 -4.60 -17.20
C LEU A 62 1.21 -4.56 -16.40
N SER A 63 0.68 -3.38 -16.10
CA SER A 63 -0.45 -3.18 -15.18
C SER A 63 -1.71 -2.78 -15.92
N HIS A 64 -2.86 -3.06 -15.31
CA HIS A 64 -4.17 -2.60 -15.80
C HIS A 64 -4.59 -1.27 -15.17
N SER A 65 -4.33 -1.08 -13.88
CA SER A 65 -4.63 0.16 -13.16
C SER A 65 -3.53 0.52 -12.19
N ALA A 66 -3.42 1.80 -11.83
CA ALA A 66 -2.50 2.28 -10.81
C ALA A 66 -2.96 3.60 -10.18
N ILE A 67 -2.47 3.83 -8.96
CA ILE A 67 -2.59 5.06 -8.17
C ILE A 67 -1.37 5.17 -7.26
N ASP A 68 -1.00 6.37 -6.85
CA ASP A 68 -0.08 6.60 -5.73
C ASP A 68 -0.80 6.39 -4.39
N ILE A 69 -0.05 6.07 -3.33
CA ILE A 69 -0.57 5.94 -1.98
C ILE A 69 -0.32 7.25 -1.25
N SER A 70 -1.31 8.13 -1.26
CA SER A 70 -1.32 9.44 -0.60
C SER A 70 -2.20 9.51 0.63
N ASP A 71 -3.38 8.87 0.59
CA ASP A 71 -4.37 8.86 1.68
C ASP A 71 -4.31 7.57 2.51
N GLY A 72 -3.49 6.63 2.09
CA GLY A 72 -3.26 5.33 2.69
C GLY A 72 -3.76 4.17 1.82
N LEU A 73 -3.13 3.01 2.00
CA LEU A 73 -3.37 1.83 1.15
C LEU A 73 -4.86 1.52 0.95
N ILE A 74 -5.65 1.54 2.02
CA ILE A 74 -7.06 1.13 1.96
C ILE A 74 -7.92 2.19 1.26
N ALA A 75 -7.66 3.48 1.50
CA ALA A 75 -8.36 4.56 0.84
C ALA A 75 -8.08 4.54 -0.67
N ASP A 76 -6.81 4.52 -1.04
CA ASP A 76 -6.38 4.56 -2.45
C ASP A 76 -6.77 3.30 -3.22
N LEU A 77 -6.71 2.11 -2.58
CA LEU A 77 -7.26 0.91 -3.19
C LEU A 77 -8.76 1.02 -3.41
N SER A 78 -9.50 1.59 -2.46
CA SER A 78 -10.95 1.79 -2.62
C SER A 78 -11.28 2.64 -3.85
N HIS A 79 -10.48 3.67 -4.16
CA HIS A 79 -10.63 4.46 -5.38
C HIS A 79 -10.45 3.62 -6.67
N ILE A 80 -9.47 2.70 -6.70
CA ILE A 80 -9.33 1.75 -7.83
C ILE A 80 -10.57 0.85 -7.92
N LEU A 81 -11.03 0.30 -6.79
CA LEU A 81 -12.14 -0.65 -6.75
C LEU A 81 -13.45 0.00 -7.21
N GLU A 82 -13.74 1.20 -6.75
CA GLU A 82 -14.92 1.97 -7.13
C GLU A 82 -14.90 2.33 -8.62
N ALA A 83 -13.78 2.91 -9.10
CA ALA A 83 -13.62 3.30 -10.49
C ALA A 83 -13.69 2.10 -11.44
N SER A 84 -13.26 0.91 -10.99
CA SER A 84 -13.25 -0.33 -11.79
C SER A 84 -14.48 -1.21 -11.57
N LYS A 85 -15.37 -0.87 -10.61
CA LYS A 85 -16.58 -1.64 -10.22
C LYS A 85 -16.26 -3.08 -9.80
N VAL A 86 -15.19 -3.28 -9.04
CA VAL A 86 -14.70 -4.58 -8.58
C VAL A 86 -14.49 -4.60 -7.07
N GLY A 87 -14.26 -5.79 -6.49
CA GLY A 87 -13.83 -5.98 -5.12
C GLY A 87 -12.39 -6.47 -5.02
N ALA A 88 -11.88 -6.62 -3.80
CA ALA A 88 -10.54 -7.13 -3.54
C ALA A 88 -10.46 -7.97 -2.27
N ASP A 89 -9.51 -8.91 -2.27
CA ASP A 89 -9.05 -9.62 -1.08
C ASP A 89 -7.56 -9.30 -0.87
N ILE A 90 -7.21 -8.79 0.33
CA ILE A 90 -5.85 -8.48 0.74
C ILE A 90 -5.44 -9.39 1.89
N SER A 91 -4.19 -9.82 1.88
CA SER A 91 -3.57 -10.56 2.97
C SER A 91 -2.68 -9.64 3.80
N LEU A 92 -3.05 -9.41 5.06
CA LEU A 92 -2.35 -8.53 5.99
C LEU A 92 -0.88 -8.93 6.20
N LYS A 93 -0.58 -10.25 6.16
CA LYS A 93 0.78 -10.77 6.30
C LYS A 93 1.69 -10.30 5.16
N ASP A 94 1.13 -10.11 3.96
CA ASP A 94 1.85 -9.76 2.74
C ASP A 94 2.02 -8.25 2.57
N VAL A 95 1.29 -7.41 3.34
CA VAL A 95 1.47 -5.96 3.31
C VAL A 95 2.87 -5.59 3.83
N PRO A 96 3.68 -4.87 3.02
CA PRO A 96 5.06 -4.55 3.35
C PRO A 96 5.14 -3.35 4.32
N VAL A 97 4.98 -3.63 5.60
CA VAL A 97 5.18 -2.65 6.69
C VAL A 97 6.40 -3.00 7.52
N THR A 98 6.93 -2.03 8.29
CA THR A 98 8.11 -2.29 9.14
C THR A 98 7.82 -3.42 10.15
N PRO A 99 8.83 -4.25 10.49
CA PRO A 99 8.69 -5.24 11.57
C PRO A 99 8.26 -4.62 12.90
N TRP A 100 8.64 -3.36 13.12
CA TRP A 100 8.28 -2.60 14.31
C TRP A 100 6.75 -2.39 14.43
N LEU A 101 6.06 -2.02 13.32
CA LEU A 101 4.60 -1.91 13.29
C LEU A 101 3.91 -3.23 13.61
N LYS A 102 4.41 -4.33 13.05
CA LYS A 102 3.88 -5.69 13.32
C LYS A 102 4.06 -6.07 14.79
N LYS A 103 5.27 -5.88 15.34
CA LYS A 103 5.60 -6.19 16.74
C LYS A 103 4.77 -5.40 17.74
N ASN A 104 4.49 -4.13 17.46
CA ASN A 104 3.75 -3.24 18.35
C ASN A 104 2.23 -3.24 18.09
N LYS A 105 1.71 -4.12 17.23
CA LYS A 105 0.28 -4.24 16.88
C LYS A 105 -0.31 -2.92 16.31
N LEU A 106 0.51 -2.16 15.60
CA LEU A 106 0.17 -0.87 14.99
C LEU A 106 0.08 -0.96 13.47
N ILE A 107 -0.29 -2.12 12.93
CA ILE A 107 -0.32 -2.38 11.48
C ILE A 107 -1.31 -1.45 10.75
N ASP A 108 -2.35 -0.97 11.45
CA ASP A 108 -3.31 0.00 10.91
C ASP A 108 -2.63 1.28 10.39
N ILE A 109 -1.48 1.67 10.99
CA ILE A 109 -0.69 2.81 10.49
C ILE A 109 -0.19 2.55 9.06
N GLY A 110 0.19 1.31 8.75
CA GLY A 110 0.61 0.94 7.40
C GLY A 110 -0.55 0.73 6.40
N LEU A 111 -1.79 0.58 6.90
CA LEU A 111 -2.97 0.39 6.08
C LEU A 111 -3.71 1.69 5.78
N SER A 112 -3.72 2.62 6.74
CA SER A 112 -4.48 3.86 6.68
C SER A 112 -3.65 5.13 6.85
N GLY A 113 -2.33 5.00 7.05
CA GLY A 113 -1.42 6.14 7.07
C GLY A 113 -1.16 6.64 5.64
N GLY A 114 -1.25 7.95 5.45
CA GLY A 114 -0.96 8.60 4.18
C GLY A 114 0.51 9.00 4.01
N ASP A 115 0.78 9.77 2.94
CA ASP A 115 2.06 10.37 2.59
C ASP A 115 3.21 9.39 2.23
N ASP A 116 2.90 8.11 1.99
CA ASP A 116 3.94 7.14 1.62
C ASP A 116 4.41 7.31 0.16
N TYR A 117 3.57 7.84 -0.74
CA TYR A 117 3.82 8.06 -2.17
C TYR A 117 4.40 6.84 -2.89
N GLN A 118 4.03 5.65 -2.43
CA GLN A 118 4.34 4.40 -3.10
C GLN A 118 3.32 4.14 -4.20
N LEU A 119 3.68 3.31 -5.19
CA LEU A 119 2.78 2.93 -6.26
C LEU A 119 1.93 1.73 -5.84
N LEU A 120 0.61 1.86 -5.92
CA LEU A 120 -0.37 0.78 -5.84
C LEU A 120 -0.87 0.48 -7.25
N PHE A 121 -0.80 -0.78 -7.69
CA PHE A 121 -1.22 -1.14 -9.03
C PHE A 121 -1.83 -2.55 -9.09
N THR A 122 -2.62 -2.79 -10.14
CA THR A 122 -3.16 -4.12 -10.44
C THR A 122 -2.60 -4.65 -11.75
N ALA A 123 -2.30 -5.94 -11.79
CA ALA A 123 -1.70 -6.56 -12.96
C ALA A 123 -2.20 -7.99 -13.18
N PRO A 124 -2.35 -8.45 -14.45
CA PRO A 124 -2.77 -9.81 -14.74
C PRO A 124 -1.73 -10.82 -14.27
N LYS A 125 -2.19 -11.98 -13.80
CA LYS A 125 -1.35 -13.08 -13.27
C LYS A 125 -0.21 -13.48 -14.22
N LYS A 126 -0.42 -13.41 -15.54
CA LYS A 126 0.61 -13.70 -16.55
C LYS A 126 1.84 -12.80 -16.46
N ASN A 127 1.72 -11.62 -15.86
CA ASN A 127 2.81 -10.67 -15.70
C ASN A 127 3.61 -10.83 -14.41
N ARG A 128 3.23 -11.76 -13.50
CA ARG A 128 3.92 -11.99 -12.20
C ARG A 128 5.43 -12.14 -12.35
N ASN A 129 5.87 -13.01 -13.27
CA ASN A 129 7.30 -13.26 -13.45
C ASN A 129 8.05 -12.01 -13.88
N LYS A 130 7.46 -11.20 -14.78
CA LYS A 130 8.05 -9.93 -15.24
C LYS A 130 8.12 -8.92 -14.09
N ILE A 131 7.07 -8.78 -13.28
CA ILE A 131 7.03 -7.89 -12.12
C ILE A 131 8.05 -8.33 -11.06
N ASN A 132 8.15 -9.64 -10.79
CA ASN A 132 9.14 -10.19 -9.87
C ASN A 132 10.59 -9.97 -10.35
N LEU A 133 10.84 -9.94 -11.65
CA LEU A 133 12.15 -9.58 -12.19
C LEU A 133 12.48 -8.09 -11.94
N VAL A 134 11.50 -7.20 -12.13
CA VAL A 134 11.67 -5.76 -11.80
C VAL A 134 11.94 -5.58 -10.31
N SER A 135 11.28 -6.33 -9.44
CA SER A 135 11.50 -6.24 -7.99
C SER A 135 12.90 -6.70 -7.51
N LYS A 136 13.69 -7.33 -8.39
CA LYS A 136 15.10 -7.68 -8.12
C LYS A 136 16.08 -6.57 -8.48
N MET A 137 15.62 -5.49 -9.12
CA MET A 137 16.47 -4.34 -9.42
C MET A 137 16.88 -3.63 -8.12
N PRO A 138 18.10 -3.09 -8.03
CA PRO A 138 18.53 -2.34 -6.86
C PRO A 138 17.54 -1.21 -6.50
N SER A 139 17.29 -1.04 -5.22
CA SER A 139 16.38 -0.01 -4.67
C SER A 139 14.89 -0.12 -5.04
N ILE A 140 14.48 -1.15 -5.78
CA ILE A 140 13.08 -1.39 -6.13
C ILE A 140 12.56 -2.57 -5.32
N LYS A 141 11.54 -2.33 -4.50
CA LYS A 141 10.81 -3.37 -3.78
C LYS A 141 9.37 -3.36 -4.25
N ILE A 142 8.89 -4.47 -4.80
CA ILE A 142 7.50 -4.64 -5.22
C ILE A 142 6.95 -5.88 -4.52
N THR A 143 5.81 -5.75 -3.87
CA THR A 143 5.20 -6.82 -3.08
C THR A 143 3.78 -7.06 -3.54
N ARG A 144 3.43 -8.33 -3.82
CA ARG A 144 2.05 -8.73 -4.06
C ARG A 144 1.32 -8.85 -2.73
N ILE A 145 0.20 -8.15 -2.58
CA ILE A 145 -0.56 -8.09 -1.33
C ILE A 145 -1.94 -8.71 -1.40
N GLY A 146 -2.43 -9.05 -2.60
CA GLY A 146 -3.79 -9.59 -2.75
C GLY A 146 -4.20 -9.81 -4.19
N SER A 147 -5.51 -9.83 -4.41
CA SER A 147 -6.10 -10.00 -5.74
C SER A 147 -7.45 -9.30 -5.87
N ILE A 148 -7.78 -8.91 -7.11
CA ILE A 148 -9.08 -8.35 -7.50
C ILE A 148 -10.08 -9.47 -7.66
N LYS A 149 -11.31 -9.26 -7.16
CA LYS A 149 -12.42 -10.22 -7.27
C LYS A 149 -13.68 -9.59 -7.83
N LYS A 150 -14.65 -10.43 -8.15
CA LYS A 150 -16.01 -9.98 -8.51
C LYS A 150 -16.72 -9.41 -7.26
N GLY A 151 -17.54 -8.39 -7.46
CA GLY A 151 -18.31 -7.72 -6.39
C GLY A 151 -17.67 -6.39 -6.00
N LYS A 152 -18.11 -5.80 -4.90
CA LYS A 152 -17.68 -4.45 -4.45
C LYS A 152 -16.99 -4.46 -3.08
N SER A 153 -16.88 -5.63 -2.43
CA SER A 153 -16.31 -5.70 -1.08
C SER A 153 -14.79 -5.72 -1.09
N LEU A 154 -14.19 -4.99 -0.18
CA LEU A 154 -12.78 -5.10 0.18
C LEU A 154 -12.68 -5.93 1.46
N ASN A 155 -12.07 -7.09 1.38
CA ASN A 155 -11.78 -7.94 2.53
C ASN A 155 -10.29 -7.90 2.83
N ILE A 156 -9.97 -7.86 4.11
CA ILE A 156 -8.59 -7.97 4.61
C ILE A 156 -8.56 -9.21 5.48
N SER A 157 -7.69 -10.18 5.18
CA SER A 157 -7.49 -11.37 6.02
C SER A 157 -6.24 -11.22 6.87
N ASP A 158 -6.32 -11.66 8.12
CA ASP A 158 -5.18 -11.76 9.02
C ASP A 158 -4.29 -12.97 8.70
N HIS A 159 -3.28 -13.23 9.55
CA HIS A 159 -2.35 -14.36 9.40
C HIS A 159 -3.03 -15.74 9.59
N LYS A 160 -4.24 -15.79 10.17
CA LYS A 160 -5.06 -16.99 10.33
C LYS A 160 -6.12 -17.14 9.25
N GLY A 161 -6.19 -16.20 8.29
CA GLY A 161 -7.22 -16.15 7.26
C GLY A 161 -8.56 -15.58 7.73
N MET A 162 -8.64 -15.07 8.96
CA MET A 162 -9.85 -14.47 9.50
C MET A 162 -9.99 -13.02 9.01
N LEU A 163 -11.24 -12.54 8.90
CA LEU A 163 -11.52 -11.17 8.47
C LEU A 163 -10.98 -10.17 9.50
N TYR A 164 -10.07 -9.31 9.04
CA TYR A 164 -9.50 -8.23 9.83
C TYR A 164 -10.36 -6.97 9.73
N LYS A 165 -10.77 -6.42 10.88
CA LYS A 165 -11.53 -5.16 10.95
C LYS A 165 -10.58 -4.00 11.20
N LEU A 166 -10.45 -3.10 10.24
CA LEU A 166 -9.73 -1.84 10.39
C LEU A 166 -10.39 -0.95 11.43
N LYS A 167 -9.57 -0.30 12.25
CA LYS A 167 -10.04 0.71 13.21
C LYS A 167 -10.35 2.04 12.52
N LYS A 168 -9.62 2.38 11.44
CA LYS A 168 -9.78 3.62 10.67
C LYS A 168 -9.51 3.34 9.18
N LYS A 169 -10.33 3.89 8.25
CA LYS A 169 -10.26 3.56 6.81
C LYS A 169 -9.26 4.38 6.00
N GLY A 170 -8.67 5.44 6.54
CA GLY A 170 -7.73 6.34 5.86
C GLY A 170 -7.81 7.74 6.43
N TYR A 171 -7.06 8.67 5.85
CA TYR A 171 -7.14 10.09 6.18
C TYR A 171 -8.31 10.71 5.41
N ASP A 172 -9.23 11.36 6.12
CA ASP A 172 -10.32 12.13 5.53
C ASP A 172 -10.08 13.62 5.81
N HIS A 173 -9.89 14.40 4.75
CA HIS A 173 -9.69 15.85 4.82
C HIS A 173 -10.92 16.60 5.35
N PHE A 174 -12.09 15.98 5.34
CA PHE A 174 -13.39 16.58 5.69
C PHE A 174 -13.95 16.05 7.02
N GLU A 175 -13.29 15.09 7.69
CA GLU A 175 -13.67 14.71 9.06
C GLU A 175 -13.36 15.87 10.02
N THR A 176 -14.36 16.71 10.29
CA THR A 176 -14.34 17.65 11.41
C THR A 176 -14.22 16.89 12.72
N LYS A 177 -13.23 17.23 13.52
CA LYS A 177 -13.02 16.71 14.89
C LYS A 177 -14.12 17.18 15.82
#